data_90d52a6fc651c031edfa59966ccaf4f0
#
_entry.id   90d52a6fc651c031edfa59966ccaf4f0
#
_cell.length_a   1.000
_cell.length_b   1.000
_cell.length_c   1.000
_cell.angle_alpha   90.00
_cell.angle_beta   90.00
_cell.angle_gamma   90.00
#
_symmetry.space_group_name_H-M   'P 1'
#
loop_
_entity.id
_entity.type
_entity.pdbx_description
1 polymer ?
#
loop_
_entity_poly.entity_id
_entity_poly.type
_entity_poly.pdbx_seq_one_letter_code
_entity_poly.pdbx_strand_id
1 'polypeptide(L)'
;MEKIDVLVVGCGISGISAAYHISKHCRGTTFAVLERRAKLGGTWSFFKYPGIRTDSDVFSFGFGWKRWESDNIVAPAKDICQYLDDAVDEHGLRQHIRLNTDVVSASFSSATQRWTVTTGAGGTIVCRFLILTTGYYQYEKPHMPAFGGSDRFQGTFVHSQQWPESLDVAGKRVIVIGSGATAVTMVPALIDRGAASVVMLQRSPSYYYVAPKHKKDRALSVLERLFGARIGYFLQKWLTILQGAVVYAYAQWFRAAAKQRFIAEARKLCPDHVDADTHFSPSYGVWDQRLCLDPDGSLFAALRTGRASVVTDHVARFVESGVCTGGGEVLEADIVVSATGLTLQHNFPMSTMKVSVDGVPYDAPNHFVFRGCMLSGVPNLFYILGYTNASWTLRADMMARYFCDMINYLGRHGMGMLCPCADGVEESQAVPFNLRLSRHGFTLAAWASPPLERNDPSPP
;
A
#
# COMPACT_ATOMS: atom_id res chain seq x y z
N MET A 1 29.83 10.80 -16.90
CA MET A 1 28.42 10.40 -17.11
C MET A 1 28.37 8.88 -17.13
N GLU A 2 27.68 8.28 -16.17
CA GLU A 2 27.56 6.83 -16.07
C GLU A 2 26.55 6.29 -17.08
N LYS A 3 26.85 5.13 -17.69
CA LYS A 3 25.94 4.49 -18.66
C LYS A 3 25.62 3.08 -18.17
N ILE A 4 24.32 2.76 -18.09
CA ILE A 4 23.79 1.44 -17.73
C ILE A 4 22.62 1.08 -18.64
N ASP A 5 22.19 -0.18 -18.63
CA ASP A 5 21.06 -0.60 -19.45
C ASP A 5 19.72 -0.31 -18.77
N VAL A 6 19.60 -0.62 -17.49
CA VAL A 6 18.34 -0.49 -16.73
C VAL A 6 18.57 0.31 -15.45
N LEU A 7 17.75 1.33 -15.24
CA LEU A 7 17.69 2.05 -13.98
C LEU A 7 16.35 1.81 -13.28
N VAL A 8 16.40 1.38 -12.04
CA VAL A 8 15.22 1.20 -11.19
C VAL A 8 15.18 2.34 -10.17
N VAL A 9 14.05 3.02 -10.04
CA VAL A 9 13.86 4.13 -9.08
C VAL A 9 12.92 3.69 -7.96
N GLY A 10 13.45 3.62 -6.74
CA GLY A 10 12.81 3.14 -5.53
C GLY A 10 13.27 1.74 -5.12
N CYS A 11 13.59 1.55 -3.84
CA CYS A 11 14.04 0.28 -3.26
C CYS A 11 13.07 -0.23 -2.18
N GLY A 12 11.77 -0.12 -2.47
CA GLY A 12 10.71 -0.84 -1.75
C GLY A 12 10.58 -2.28 -2.24
N ILE A 13 9.53 -2.96 -1.79
CA ILE A 13 9.23 -4.34 -2.17
C ILE A 13 9.20 -4.55 -3.70
N SER A 14 8.66 -3.58 -4.46
CA SER A 14 8.60 -3.62 -5.92
C SER A 14 9.97 -3.47 -6.58
N GLY A 15 10.82 -2.57 -6.05
CA GLY A 15 12.17 -2.35 -6.58
C GLY A 15 13.10 -3.54 -6.34
N ILE A 16 12.98 -4.17 -5.18
CA ILE A 16 13.71 -5.40 -4.85
C ILE A 16 13.29 -6.55 -5.77
N SER A 17 11.96 -6.70 -6.02
CA SER A 17 11.45 -7.67 -6.98
C SER A 17 11.99 -7.40 -8.40
N ALA A 18 11.98 -6.14 -8.85
CA ALA A 18 12.54 -5.77 -10.15
C ALA A 18 14.04 -6.11 -10.26
N ALA A 19 14.82 -5.74 -9.24
CA ALA A 19 16.25 -6.04 -9.17
C ALA A 19 16.54 -7.55 -9.25
N TYR A 20 15.79 -8.34 -8.48
CA TYR A 20 15.91 -9.81 -8.52
C TYR A 20 15.64 -10.36 -9.92
N HIS A 21 14.53 -9.98 -10.54
CA HIS A 21 14.15 -10.49 -11.85
C HIS A 21 15.13 -10.07 -12.94
N ILE A 22 15.64 -8.82 -12.91
CA ILE A 22 16.67 -8.33 -13.84
C ILE A 22 17.94 -9.17 -13.68
N SER A 23 18.45 -9.31 -12.46
CA SER A 23 19.65 -10.10 -12.16
C SER A 23 19.52 -11.56 -12.63
N LYS A 24 18.32 -12.14 -12.52
CA LYS A 24 18.09 -13.56 -12.84
C LYS A 24 17.81 -13.80 -14.33
N HIS A 25 17.12 -12.88 -14.98
CA HIS A 25 16.52 -13.12 -16.30
C HIS A 25 17.06 -12.23 -17.43
N CYS A 26 17.80 -11.15 -17.12
CA CYS A 26 18.41 -10.27 -18.11
C CYS A 26 19.95 -10.41 -18.08
N ARG A 27 20.45 -11.55 -18.58
CA ARG A 27 21.90 -11.84 -18.54
C ARG A 27 22.68 -10.80 -19.32
N GLY A 28 23.78 -10.33 -18.73
CA GLY A 28 24.66 -9.32 -19.33
C GLY A 28 24.12 -7.90 -19.30
N THR A 29 22.94 -7.67 -18.72
CA THR A 29 22.34 -6.34 -18.56
C THR A 29 22.91 -5.66 -17.31
N THR A 30 23.46 -4.47 -17.49
CA THR A 30 23.92 -3.62 -16.38
C THR A 30 22.74 -2.87 -15.78
N PHE A 31 22.65 -2.84 -14.44
CA PHE A 31 21.55 -2.12 -13.78
C PHE A 31 21.94 -1.53 -12.44
N ALA A 32 21.18 -0.52 -12.00
CA ALA A 32 21.24 0.06 -10.68
C ALA A 32 19.85 0.32 -10.14
N VAL A 33 19.72 0.32 -8.80
CA VAL A 33 18.51 0.69 -8.06
C VAL A 33 18.84 1.92 -7.23
N LEU A 34 18.09 3.00 -7.41
CA LEU A 34 18.27 4.23 -6.65
C LEU A 34 17.16 4.35 -5.60
N GLU A 35 17.55 4.63 -4.37
CA GLU A 35 16.63 4.87 -3.26
C GLU A 35 16.98 6.22 -2.60
N ARG A 36 16.01 7.13 -2.52
CA ARG A 36 16.21 8.47 -1.93
C ARG A 36 16.50 8.46 -0.44
N ARG A 37 16.07 7.41 0.27
CA ARG A 37 16.22 7.28 1.72
C ARG A 37 17.47 6.49 2.08
N ALA A 38 17.89 6.62 3.34
CA ALA A 38 19.04 5.90 3.90
C ALA A 38 18.78 4.40 4.13
N LYS A 39 17.52 3.92 3.94
CA LYS A 39 17.12 2.53 4.18
C LYS A 39 16.23 2.05 3.04
N LEU A 40 16.41 0.81 2.64
CA LEU A 40 15.48 0.12 1.75
C LEU A 40 14.16 -0.23 2.48
N GLY A 41 13.18 -0.78 1.77
CA GLY A 41 11.93 -1.27 2.33
C GLY A 41 10.70 -0.39 2.06
N GLY A 42 10.89 0.83 1.50
CA GLY A 42 9.79 1.70 1.08
C GLY A 42 8.78 1.96 2.20
N THR A 43 7.51 1.68 1.97
CA THR A 43 6.39 1.83 2.94
C THR A 43 6.71 1.24 4.30
N TRP A 44 7.29 0.05 4.35
CA TRP A 44 7.53 -0.70 5.59
C TRP A 44 8.64 -0.12 6.45
N SER A 45 9.61 0.54 5.86
CA SER A 45 10.66 1.26 6.58
C SER A 45 10.31 2.74 6.83
N PHE A 46 9.26 3.28 6.17
CA PHE A 46 8.83 4.66 6.33
C PHE A 46 7.89 4.84 7.51
N PHE A 47 6.75 4.13 7.53
CA PHE A 47 5.75 4.30 8.58
C PHE A 47 6.24 3.73 9.92
N LYS A 48 5.96 4.45 11.02
CA LYS A 48 6.45 4.15 12.36
C LYS A 48 5.36 4.06 13.42
N TYR A 49 4.09 4.21 13.03
CA TYR A 49 2.99 4.17 13.98
C TYR A 49 2.89 2.81 14.70
N PRO A 50 2.39 2.79 15.95
CA PRO A 50 2.26 1.58 16.74
C PRO A 50 1.48 0.47 16.03
N GLY A 51 2.01 -0.75 16.09
CA GLY A 51 1.34 -1.93 15.56
C GLY A 51 1.38 -2.08 14.04
N ILE A 52 2.09 -1.23 13.30
CA ILE A 52 2.18 -1.31 11.83
C ILE A 52 2.51 -2.74 11.37
N ARG A 53 1.66 -3.29 10.50
CA ARG A 53 1.74 -4.64 9.95
C ARG A 53 1.13 -4.73 8.57
N THR A 54 1.37 -5.84 7.86
CA THR A 54 0.63 -6.12 6.62
C THR A 54 -0.85 -6.38 6.92
N ASP A 55 -1.69 -6.12 5.94
CA ASP A 55 -3.10 -6.49 5.87
C ASP A 55 -3.34 -7.65 4.87
N SER A 56 -2.28 -8.34 4.51
CA SER A 56 -2.28 -9.56 3.70
C SER A 56 -1.52 -10.64 4.47
N ASP A 57 -1.86 -11.90 4.21
CA ASP A 57 -1.11 -13.04 4.72
C ASP A 57 0.28 -13.15 4.08
N VAL A 58 1.23 -13.71 4.80
CA VAL A 58 2.62 -13.80 4.34
C VAL A 58 2.83 -14.76 3.17
N PHE A 59 1.92 -15.72 2.95
CA PHE A 59 2.03 -16.64 1.81
C PHE A 59 1.75 -15.92 0.50
N SER A 60 0.74 -15.06 0.47
CA SER A 60 0.44 -14.23 -0.70
C SER A 60 1.32 -12.98 -0.76
N PHE A 61 1.75 -12.42 0.39
CA PHE A 61 2.58 -11.23 0.46
C PHE A 61 4.07 -11.49 0.16
N GLY A 62 4.60 -12.66 0.52
CA GLY A 62 5.98 -13.03 0.21
C GLY A 62 6.24 -13.14 -1.29
N PHE A 63 7.48 -12.88 -1.71
CA PHE A 63 7.91 -13.09 -3.09
C PHE A 63 7.68 -14.53 -3.55
N GLY A 64 7.47 -14.75 -4.84
CA GLY A 64 7.36 -16.09 -5.42
C GLY A 64 8.66 -16.90 -5.34
N TRP A 65 9.78 -16.22 -5.25
CA TRP A 65 11.13 -16.77 -5.28
C TRP A 65 11.83 -16.82 -3.91
N LYS A 66 11.23 -16.21 -2.85
CA LYS A 66 11.76 -16.25 -1.49
C LYS A 66 10.66 -16.66 -0.50
N ARG A 67 10.92 -17.74 0.24
CA ARG A 67 10.04 -18.23 1.30
C ARG A 67 9.98 -17.23 2.45
N TRP A 68 8.81 -17.11 3.07
CA TRP A 68 8.63 -16.40 4.33
C TRP A 68 8.90 -17.33 5.51
N GLU A 69 9.85 -17.01 6.35
CA GLU A 69 10.30 -17.90 7.43
C GLU A 69 9.70 -17.58 8.80
N SER A 70 9.24 -16.33 9.03
CA SER A 70 8.60 -15.96 10.29
C SER A 70 7.30 -16.75 10.53
N ASP A 71 7.00 -17.03 11.80
CA ASP A 71 5.79 -17.75 12.21
C ASP A 71 4.51 -16.92 12.13
N ASN A 72 4.63 -15.61 11.95
CA ASN A 72 3.47 -14.72 11.83
C ASN A 72 2.83 -14.85 10.44
N ILE A 73 1.53 -15.12 10.38
CA ILE A 73 0.76 -15.05 9.12
C ILE A 73 0.58 -13.60 8.68
N VAL A 74 0.43 -12.68 9.64
CA VAL A 74 0.33 -11.24 9.42
C VAL A 74 1.61 -10.61 9.94
N ALA A 75 2.44 -10.13 9.01
CA ALA A 75 3.78 -9.70 9.34
C ALA A 75 3.85 -8.26 9.88
N PRO A 76 4.45 -8.02 11.04
CA PRO A 76 4.85 -6.68 11.48
C PRO A 76 5.84 -6.04 10.50
N ALA A 77 5.86 -4.71 10.42
CA ALA A 77 6.77 -3.98 9.52
C ALA A 77 8.26 -4.33 9.77
N LYS A 78 8.63 -4.62 11.02
CA LYS A 78 9.99 -5.04 11.38
C LYS A 78 10.38 -6.34 10.65
N ASP A 79 9.49 -7.34 10.67
CA ASP A 79 9.73 -8.64 10.04
C ASP A 79 9.76 -8.49 8.50
N ILE A 80 8.92 -7.58 7.96
CA ILE A 80 8.93 -7.28 6.52
C ILE A 80 10.25 -6.61 6.12
N CYS A 81 10.75 -5.65 6.89
CA CYS A 81 12.04 -5.02 6.61
C CYS A 81 13.16 -6.04 6.64
N GLN A 82 13.19 -6.92 7.63
CA GLN A 82 14.19 -7.99 7.73
C GLN A 82 14.10 -8.94 6.52
N TYR A 83 12.91 -9.40 6.17
CA TYR A 83 12.68 -10.25 5.00
C TYR A 83 13.19 -9.62 3.70
N LEU A 84 13.02 -8.30 3.53
CA LEU A 84 13.50 -7.57 2.36
C LEU A 84 15.03 -7.41 2.37
N ASP A 85 15.63 -7.15 3.53
CA ASP A 85 17.09 -7.11 3.68
C ASP A 85 17.72 -8.48 3.37
N ASP A 86 17.15 -9.55 3.93
CA ASP A 86 17.59 -10.92 3.65
C ASP A 86 17.46 -11.27 2.16
N ALA A 87 16.37 -10.82 1.51
CA ALA A 87 16.17 -11.03 0.07
C ALA A 87 17.26 -10.34 -0.77
N VAL A 88 17.65 -9.14 -0.38
CA VAL A 88 18.72 -8.38 -1.04
C VAL A 88 20.07 -9.08 -0.87
N ASP A 89 20.38 -9.56 0.33
CA ASP A 89 21.67 -10.17 0.64
C ASP A 89 21.82 -11.58 0.03
N GLU A 90 20.81 -12.44 0.19
CA GLU A 90 20.80 -13.81 -0.35
C GLU A 90 20.98 -13.86 -1.88
N HIS A 91 20.53 -12.81 -2.57
CA HIS A 91 20.61 -12.75 -4.03
C HIS A 91 21.69 -11.79 -4.55
N GLY A 92 22.56 -11.27 -3.67
CA GLY A 92 23.69 -10.41 -4.04
C GLY A 92 23.25 -9.08 -4.67
N LEU A 93 22.06 -8.58 -4.32
CA LEU A 93 21.51 -7.38 -4.94
C LEU A 93 22.07 -6.08 -4.36
N ARG A 94 22.69 -6.14 -3.17
CA ARG A 94 23.16 -4.95 -2.45
C ARG A 94 24.13 -4.10 -3.25
N GLN A 95 25.01 -4.71 -4.02
CA GLN A 95 25.98 -4.02 -4.89
C GLN A 95 25.34 -3.15 -5.96
N HIS A 96 24.07 -3.40 -6.30
CA HIS A 96 23.32 -2.63 -7.31
C HIS A 96 22.48 -1.52 -6.68
N ILE A 97 22.35 -1.46 -5.34
CA ILE A 97 21.50 -0.52 -4.63
C ILE A 97 22.32 0.67 -4.16
N ARG A 98 21.82 1.88 -4.48
CA ARG A 98 22.39 3.16 -4.05
C ARG A 98 21.37 3.90 -3.22
N LEU A 99 21.60 3.92 -1.92
CA LEU A 99 20.79 4.65 -0.96
C LEU A 99 21.13 6.17 -1.00
N ASN A 100 20.32 7.00 -0.36
CA ASN A 100 20.48 8.46 -0.31
C ASN A 100 20.63 9.11 -1.71
N THR A 101 19.99 8.51 -2.71
CA THR A 101 20.06 8.96 -4.09
C THR A 101 18.66 9.25 -4.61
N ASP A 102 18.26 10.53 -4.55
CA ASP A 102 16.97 10.99 -5.05
C ASP A 102 17.06 11.30 -6.55
N VAL A 103 16.02 10.93 -7.29
CA VAL A 103 15.88 11.24 -8.72
C VAL A 103 14.95 12.43 -8.89
N VAL A 104 15.46 13.52 -9.43
CA VAL A 104 14.70 14.76 -9.60
C VAL A 104 14.15 14.98 -11.00
N SER A 105 14.81 14.37 -12.03
CA SER A 105 14.30 14.45 -13.39
C SER A 105 14.77 13.26 -14.25
N ALA A 106 13.98 12.95 -15.28
CA ALA A 106 14.31 11.99 -16.32
C ALA A 106 13.85 12.51 -17.68
N SER A 107 14.76 12.59 -18.65
CA SER A 107 14.49 13.05 -20.00
C SER A 107 14.83 11.96 -21.00
N PHE A 108 13.86 11.57 -21.83
CA PHE A 108 14.08 10.63 -22.93
C PHE A 108 14.40 11.37 -24.21
N SER A 109 15.36 10.84 -24.98
CA SER A 109 15.67 11.32 -26.33
C SER A 109 15.42 10.20 -27.33
N SER A 110 14.50 10.41 -28.26
CA SER A 110 14.19 9.46 -29.34
C SER A 110 15.38 9.31 -30.32
N ALA A 111 16.19 10.36 -30.52
CA ALA A 111 17.37 10.32 -31.36
C ALA A 111 18.45 9.36 -30.82
N THR A 112 18.63 9.32 -29.49
CA THR A 112 19.61 8.43 -28.86
C THR A 112 18.99 7.16 -28.31
N GLN A 113 17.64 7.11 -28.18
CA GLN A 113 16.86 6.04 -27.56
C GLN A 113 17.29 5.78 -26.10
N ARG A 114 17.60 6.84 -25.38
CA ARG A 114 18.12 6.80 -24.02
C ARG A 114 17.42 7.78 -23.10
N TRP A 115 17.32 7.39 -21.85
CA TRP A 115 16.98 8.23 -20.72
C TRP A 115 18.24 8.91 -20.20
N THR A 116 18.15 10.19 -19.92
CA THR A 116 19.11 10.93 -19.10
C THR A 116 18.43 11.25 -17.77
N VAL A 117 18.91 10.65 -16.70
CA VAL A 117 18.33 10.76 -15.35
C VAL A 117 19.24 11.59 -14.47
N THR A 118 18.69 12.64 -13.84
CA THR A 118 19.43 13.54 -12.96
C THR A 118 19.06 13.26 -11.50
N THR A 119 20.07 13.16 -10.65
CA THR A 119 19.90 13.01 -9.19
C THR A 119 19.91 14.36 -8.49
N GLY A 120 19.35 14.42 -7.28
CA GLY A 120 19.32 15.62 -6.44
C GLY A 120 20.72 16.17 -6.10
N ALA A 121 21.73 15.32 -6.08
CA ALA A 121 23.14 15.73 -5.92
C ALA A 121 23.80 16.23 -7.21
N GLY A 122 23.07 16.38 -8.33
CA GLY A 122 23.57 16.83 -9.61
C GLY A 122 24.24 15.76 -10.46
N GLY A 123 24.30 14.52 -10.01
CA GLY A 123 24.80 13.37 -10.80
C GLY A 123 23.89 13.05 -11.98
N THR A 124 24.48 12.53 -13.07
CA THR A 124 23.73 12.15 -14.26
C THR A 124 24.02 10.71 -14.64
N ILE A 125 22.94 9.93 -14.85
CA ILE A 125 22.99 8.53 -15.30
C ILE A 125 22.24 8.42 -16.62
N VAL A 126 22.84 7.75 -17.61
CA VAL A 126 22.20 7.45 -18.89
C VAL A 126 21.81 5.98 -18.91
N CYS A 127 20.53 5.69 -19.19
CA CYS A 127 20.05 4.32 -19.25
C CYS A 127 19.16 4.08 -20.47
N ARG A 128 19.00 2.82 -20.86
CA ARG A 128 18.10 2.42 -21.94
C ARG A 128 16.67 2.26 -21.46
N PHE A 129 16.48 1.67 -20.28
CA PHE A 129 15.18 1.43 -19.69
C PHE A 129 15.10 2.07 -18.31
N LEU A 130 13.95 2.67 -18.01
CA LEU A 130 13.64 3.26 -16.73
C LEU A 130 12.46 2.52 -16.10
N ILE A 131 12.64 2.00 -14.88
CA ILE A 131 11.61 1.27 -14.13
C ILE A 131 11.27 2.05 -12.86
N LEU A 132 10.03 2.50 -12.74
CA LEU A 132 9.56 3.26 -11.59
C LEU A 132 8.89 2.32 -10.59
N THR A 133 9.42 2.29 -9.38
CA THR A 133 8.93 1.51 -8.24
C THR A 133 8.73 2.40 -7.01
N THR A 134 8.37 3.66 -7.26
CA THR A 134 8.26 4.75 -6.29
C THR A 134 7.10 4.60 -5.31
N GLY A 135 6.24 3.57 -5.51
CA GLY A 135 4.98 3.43 -4.77
C GLY A 135 3.95 4.49 -5.20
N TYR A 136 2.83 4.56 -4.50
CA TYR A 136 1.73 5.47 -4.85
C TYR A 136 1.36 6.43 -3.70
N TYR A 137 1.99 6.31 -2.54
CA TYR A 137 1.79 7.24 -1.42
C TYR A 137 2.70 8.46 -1.52
N GLN A 138 2.14 9.60 -1.17
CA GLN A 138 2.90 10.82 -0.98
C GLN A 138 3.43 10.88 0.46
N TYR A 139 4.74 10.71 0.64
CA TYR A 139 5.34 10.64 1.97
C TYR A 139 5.53 12.03 2.62
N GLU A 140 5.66 13.07 1.81
CA GLU A 140 5.94 14.42 2.29
C GLU A 140 4.70 15.09 2.92
N LYS A 141 3.49 14.72 2.40
CA LYS A 141 2.25 15.37 2.82
C LYS A 141 1.20 14.34 3.22
N PRO A 142 0.91 14.19 4.52
CA PRO A 142 -0.19 13.34 5.00
C PRO A 142 -1.55 13.89 4.55
N HIS A 143 -2.55 13.02 4.48
CA HIS A 143 -3.93 13.44 4.29
C HIS A 143 -4.51 13.95 5.61
N MET A 144 -4.38 15.25 5.85
CA MET A 144 -4.87 15.91 7.07
C MET A 144 -6.13 16.71 6.73
N PRO A 145 -7.32 16.24 7.12
CA PRO A 145 -8.53 17.06 7.02
C PRO A 145 -8.40 18.33 7.85
N ALA A 146 -9.07 19.39 7.40
CA ALA A 146 -9.16 20.61 8.19
C ALA A 146 -10.15 20.39 9.35
N PHE A 147 -9.63 20.22 10.54
CA PHE A 147 -10.44 20.13 11.76
C PHE A 147 -10.55 21.51 12.41
N GLY A 148 -11.78 22.03 12.54
CA GLY A 148 -12.02 23.31 13.23
C GLY A 148 -11.52 23.29 14.67
N GLY A 149 -10.74 24.30 15.08
CA GLY A 149 -10.25 24.46 16.46
C GLY A 149 -9.09 23.53 16.84
N SER A 150 -8.46 22.85 15.89
CA SER A 150 -7.30 21.99 16.20
C SER A 150 -6.10 22.73 16.81
N ASP A 151 -6.02 24.03 16.56
CA ASP A 151 -5.06 24.97 17.16
C ASP A 151 -5.32 25.26 18.65
N ARG A 152 -6.53 24.98 19.14
CA ARG A 152 -6.91 25.19 20.54
C ARG A 152 -6.64 23.99 21.44
N PHE A 153 -6.45 22.82 20.84
CA PHE A 153 -6.22 21.60 21.59
C PHE A 153 -4.89 21.66 22.35
N GLN A 154 -4.94 21.52 23.67
CA GLN A 154 -3.77 21.63 24.55
C GLN A 154 -2.94 20.34 24.63
N GLY A 155 -3.46 19.23 24.12
CA GLY A 155 -2.74 17.97 24.04
C GLY A 155 -1.87 17.86 22.78
N THR A 156 -1.41 16.64 22.49
CA THR A 156 -0.60 16.36 21.31
C THR A 156 -1.49 15.89 20.15
N PHE A 157 -1.48 16.61 19.03
CA PHE A 157 -2.16 16.21 17.80
C PHE A 157 -1.14 15.76 16.75
N VAL A 158 -1.25 14.49 16.29
CA VAL A 158 -0.34 13.90 15.32
C VAL A 158 -1.08 13.18 14.20
N HIS A 159 -0.44 13.06 13.03
CA HIS A 159 -0.90 12.18 11.98
C HIS A 159 -0.13 10.85 12.04
N SER A 160 -0.81 9.72 11.82
CA SER A 160 -0.21 8.37 11.86
C SER A 160 0.97 8.20 10.89
N GLN A 161 0.96 8.90 9.74
CA GLN A 161 2.07 8.90 8.78
C GLN A 161 3.35 9.55 9.33
N GLN A 162 3.21 10.53 10.21
CA GLN A 162 4.31 11.30 10.80
C GLN A 162 4.44 11.01 12.30
N TRP A 163 4.28 9.75 12.68
CA TRP A 163 4.36 9.32 14.07
C TRP A 163 5.73 9.64 14.68
N PRO A 164 5.80 10.46 15.75
CA PRO A 164 7.07 10.73 16.44
C PRO A 164 7.50 9.47 17.21
N GLU A 165 8.71 8.98 16.95
CA GLU A 165 9.22 7.78 17.64
C GLU A 165 9.36 7.98 19.16
N SER A 166 9.53 9.22 19.61
CA SER A 166 9.63 9.61 21.02
C SER A 166 8.29 9.83 21.72
N LEU A 167 7.15 9.69 21.03
CA LEU A 167 5.85 9.94 21.63
C LEU A 167 5.49 8.85 22.63
N ASP A 168 5.47 9.23 23.92
CA ASP A 168 5.04 8.35 25.01
C ASP A 168 3.52 8.40 25.18
N VAL A 169 2.91 7.24 25.14
CA VAL A 169 1.46 7.05 25.30
C VAL A 169 1.08 6.41 26.64
N ALA A 170 2.06 6.03 27.46
CA ALA A 170 1.80 5.39 28.74
C ALA A 170 1.00 6.29 29.68
N GLY A 171 -0.09 5.78 30.24
CA GLY A 171 -1.01 6.52 31.11
C GLY A 171 -1.81 7.62 30.41
N LYS A 172 -1.75 7.77 29.07
CA LYS A 172 -2.46 8.81 28.32
C LYS A 172 -3.81 8.34 27.79
N ARG A 173 -4.76 9.27 27.72
CA ARG A 173 -6.03 9.10 26.99
C ARG A 173 -5.77 9.43 25.53
N VAL A 174 -6.06 8.49 24.63
CA VAL A 174 -5.76 8.63 23.21
C VAL A 174 -7.05 8.53 22.39
N ILE A 175 -7.27 9.47 21.48
CA ILE A 175 -8.30 9.37 20.43
C ILE A 175 -7.60 9.03 19.12
N VAL A 176 -8.09 7.99 18.41
CA VAL A 176 -7.68 7.63 17.06
C VAL A 176 -8.83 7.94 16.11
N ILE A 177 -8.67 8.96 15.26
CA ILE A 177 -9.69 9.37 14.29
C ILE A 177 -9.54 8.53 13.03
N GLY A 178 -10.51 7.65 12.77
CA GLY A 178 -10.57 6.76 11.61
C GLY A 178 -10.99 5.34 11.96
N SER A 179 -11.41 4.56 10.95
CA SER A 179 -11.82 3.15 11.07
C SER A 179 -11.09 2.22 10.09
N GLY A 180 -10.11 2.74 9.35
CA GLY A 180 -9.33 1.97 8.39
C GLY A 180 -8.26 1.09 9.03
N ALA A 181 -7.50 0.36 8.20
CA ALA A 181 -6.45 -0.56 8.65
C ALA A 181 -5.47 0.05 9.66
N THR A 182 -5.14 1.34 9.51
CA THR A 182 -4.25 2.06 10.45
C THR A 182 -4.88 2.15 11.84
N ALA A 183 -6.14 2.60 11.96
CA ALA A 183 -6.81 2.73 13.25
C ALA A 183 -6.99 1.37 13.93
N VAL A 184 -7.47 0.36 13.18
CA VAL A 184 -7.64 -1.03 13.66
C VAL A 184 -6.33 -1.62 14.20
N THR A 185 -5.23 -1.28 13.56
CA THR A 185 -3.90 -1.73 13.96
C THR A 185 -3.38 -0.98 15.19
N MET A 186 -3.64 0.34 15.25
CA MET A 186 -3.11 1.19 16.32
C MET A 186 -3.82 0.99 17.65
N VAL A 187 -5.15 0.83 17.66
CA VAL A 187 -5.94 0.74 18.91
C VAL A 187 -5.39 -0.33 19.86
N PRO A 188 -5.28 -1.61 19.48
CA PRO A 188 -4.71 -2.62 20.38
C PRO A 188 -3.24 -2.32 20.73
N ALA A 189 -2.44 -1.85 19.77
CA ALA A 189 -1.02 -1.56 20.00
C ALA A 189 -0.78 -0.39 20.96
N LEU A 190 -1.67 0.59 21.02
CA LEU A 190 -1.63 1.68 21.99
C LEU A 190 -1.98 1.18 23.40
N ILE A 191 -2.98 0.29 23.52
CA ILE A 191 -3.30 -0.37 24.80
C ILE A 191 -2.12 -1.20 25.32
N ASP A 192 -1.48 -1.96 24.42
CA ASP A 192 -0.29 -2.77 24.74
C ASP A 192 0.91 -1.90 25.18
N ARG A 193 1.00 -0.67 24.69
CA ARG A 193 2.01 0.34 25.10
C ARG A 193 1.63 1.09 26.38
N GLY A 194 0.55 0.70 27.05
CA GLY A 194 0.17 1.24 28.34
C GLY A 194 -0.70 2.50 28.29
N ALA A 195 -1.34 2.83 27.17
CA ALA A 195 -2.34 3.91 27.14
C ALA A 195 -3.41 3.66 28.20
N ALA A 196 -3.82 4.71 28.93
CA ALA A 196 -4.86 4.61 29.96
C ALA A 196 -6.21 4.23 29.30
N SER A 197 -6.54 4.91 28.20
CA SER A 197 -7.70 4.60 27.37
C SER A 197 -7.45 4.95 25.92
N VAL A 198 -8.13 4.24 25.00
CA VAL A 198 -8.08 4.52 23.55
C VAL A 198 -9.49 4.57 23.00
N VAL A 199 -9.90 5.70 22.44
CA VAL A 199 -11.17 5.86 21.72
C VAL A 199 -10.92 5.81 20.23
N MET A 200 -11.53 4.84 19.52
CA MET A 200 -11.59 4.85 18.07
C MET A 200 -12.79 5.68 17.62
N LEU A 201 -12.55 6.91 17.18
CA LEU A 201 -13.57 7.81 16.65
C LEU A 201 -13.68 7.63 15.14
N GLN A 202 -14.79 7.07 14.68
CA GLN A 202 -15.03 6.77 13.28
C GLN A 202 -16.26 7.48 12.73
N ARG A 203 -16.16 8.06 11.54
CA ARG A 203 -17.32 8.66 10.86
C ARG A 203 -18.32 7.60 10.38
N SER A 204 -17.80 6.46 9.93
CA SER A 204 -18.58 5.32 9.45
C SER A 204 -17.85 4.02 9.77
N PRO A 205 -18.58 2.91 10.04
CA PRO A 205 -18.00 1.60 10.28
C PRO A 205 -17.22 1.05 9.07
N SER A 206 -16.29 0.14 9.34
CA SER A 206 -15.58 -0.67 8.34
C SER A 206 -15.89 -2.15 8.54
N TYR A 207 -15.63 -2.98 7.50
CA TYR A 207 -15.67 -4.43 7.66
C TYR A 207 -14.37 -4.97 8.22
N TYR A 208 -14.47 -5.95 9.10
CA TYR A 208 -13.35 -6.62 9.73
C TYR A 208 -13.30 -8.08 9.32
N TYR A 209 -12.11 -8.56 9.04
CA TYR A 209 -11.82 -9.96 8.78
C TYR A 209 -10.83 -10.47 9.82
N VAL A 210 -11.29 -11.37 10.68
CA VAL A 210 -10.43 -11.98 11.71
C VAL A 210 -9.73 -13.20 11.13
N ALA A 211 -8.41 -13.20 11.22
CA ALA A 211 -7.58 -14.31 10.77
C ALA A 211 -6.59 -14.70 11.88
N PRO A 212 -6.15 -15.97 11.93
CA PRO A 212 -5.11 -16.40 12.86
C PRO A 212 -3.82 -15.57 12.71
N LYS A 213 -3.19 -15.24 13.82
CA LYS A 213 -1.91 -14.50 13.82
C LYS A 213 -0.72 -15.39 13.43
N HIS A 214 -0.75 -16.66 13.79
CA HIS A 214 0.39 -17.56 13.66
C HIS A 214 0.16 -18.67 12.63
N LYS A 215 1.24 -19.05 11.93
CA LYS A 215 1.28 -20.10 10.90
C LYS A 215 1.00 -21.53 11.40
N LYS A 216 0.76 -21.77 12.66
CA LYS A 216 0.46 -23.11 13.18
C LYS A 216 -0.82 -23.67 12.55
N ASP A 217 -0.86 -23.60 11.21
CA ASP A 217 -1.86 -24.28 10.44
C ASP A 217 -1.44 -25.74 10.29
N ARG A 218 -2.26 -26.63 10.82
CA ARG A 218 -2.06 -28.08 10.67
C ARG A 218 -1.91 -28.47 9.20
N ALA A 219 -2.55 -27.74 8.29
CA ALA A 219 -2.49 -27.97 6.86
C ALA A 219 -1.07 -27.79 6.30
N LEU A 220 -0.39 -26.68 6.63
CA LEU A 220 1.00 -26.46 6.19
C LEU A 220 1.94 -27.55 6.73
N SER A 221 1.83 -27.88 8.03
CA SER A 221 2.65 -28.95 8.63
C SER A 221 2.45 -30.29 7.96
N VAL A 222 1.22 -30.63 7.59
CA VAL A 222 0.89 -31.86 6.85
C VAL A 222 1.46 -31.81 5.44
N LEU A 223 1.28 -30.69 4.71
CA LEU A 223 1.81 -30.54 3.36
C LEU A 223 3.35 -30.61 3.34
N GLU A 224 4.02 -29.95 4.30
CA GLU A 224 5.47 -30.00 4.40
C GLU A 224 5.99 -31.40 4.76
N ARG A 225 5.25 -32.14 5.60
CA ARG A 225 5.60 -33.52 5.95
C ARG A 225 5.42 -34.49 4.79
N LEU A 226 4.37 -34.28 3.96
CA LEU A 226 4.06 -35.17 2.83
C LEU A 226 4.92 -34.89 1.60
N PHE A 227 5.21 -33.61 1.31
CA PHE A 227 5.81 -33.18 0.05
C PHE A 227 7.15 -32.47 0.22
N GLY A 228 7.64 -32.34 1.46
CA GLY A 228 8.83 -31.55 1.80
C GLY A 228 8.53 -30.05 1.90
N ALA A 229 9.38 -29.34 2.64
CA ALA A 229 9.18 -27.93 3.03
C ALA A 229 8.95 -26.99 1.84
N ARG A 230 9.66 -27.18 0.73
CA ARG A 230 9.55 -26.31 -0.46
C ARG A 230 8.23 -26.47 -1.19
N ILE A 231 7.84 -27.72 -1.45
CA ILE A 231 6.58 -28.03 -2.17
C ILE A 231 5.39 -27.74 -1.27
N GLY A 232 5.46 -28.11 0.02
CA GLY A 232 4.40 -27.84 0.99
C GLY A 232 4.10 -26.34 1.11
N TYR A 233 5.14 -25.50 1.20
CA TYR A 233 4.96 -24.05 1.21
C TYR A 233 4.35 -23.50 -0.08
N PHE A 234 4.79 -24.00 -1.23
CA PHE A 234 4.22 -23.62 -2.54
C PHE A 234 2.73 -23.98 -2.64
N LEU A 235 2.36 -25.18 -2.23
CA LEU A 235 0.95 -25.61 -2.21
C LEU A 235 0.12 -24.76 -1.26
N GLN A 236 0.62 -24.47 -0.06
CA GLN A 236 -0.06 -23.58 0.90
C GLN A 236 -0.26 -22.18 0.31
N LYS A 237 0.76 -21.60 -0.33
CA LYS A 237 0.64 -20.31 -1.02
C LYS A 237 -0.53 -20.29 -2.00
N TRP A 238 -0.62 -21.29 -2.88
CA TRP A 238 -1.67 -21.36 -3.88
C TRP A 238 -3.05 -21.64 -3.28
N LEU A 239 -3.14 -22.48 -2.24
CA LEU A 239 -4.39 -22.70 -1.50
C LEU A 239 -4.88 -21.39 -0.86
N THR A 240 -4.00 -20.61 -0.25
CA THR A 240 -4.36 -19.33 0.35
C THR A 240 -4.83 -18.31 -0.70
N ILE A 241 -4.15 -18.23 -1.85
CA ILE A 241 -4.55 -17.37 -2.96
C ILE A 241 -5.93 -17.79 -3.50
N LEU A 242 -6.14 -19.08 -3.71
CA LEU A 242 -7.42 -19.62 -4.20
C LEU A 242 -8.55 -19.36 -3.20
N GLN A 243 -8.30 -19.57 -1.91
CA GLN A 243 -9.26 -19.28 -0.85
C GLN A 243 -9.66 -17.79 -0.87
N GLY A 244 -8.70 -16.90 -0.97
CA GLY A 244 -8.95 -15.45 -1.09
C GLY A 244 -9.80 -15.11 -2.33
N ALA A 245 -9.49 -15.73 -3.48
CA ALA A 245 -10.25 -15.55 -4.71
C ALA A 245 -11.70 -16.04 -4.60
N VAL A 246 -11.91 -17.20 -3.95
CA VAL A 246 -13.25 -17.75 -3.69
C VAL A 246 -14.06 -16.86 -2.76
N VAL A 247 -13.46 -16.39 -1.66
CA VAL A 247 -14.11 -15.45 -0.72
C VAL A 247 -14.49 -14.16 -1.42
N TYR A 248 -13.61 -13.63 -2.26
CA TYR A 248 -13.89 -12.44 -3.06
C TYR A 248 -15.05 -12.67 -4.05
N ALA A 249 -15.00 -13.78 -4.81
CA ALA A 249 -16.07 -14.12 -5.76
C ALA A 249 -17.42 -14.31 -5.05
N TYR A 250 -17.44 -15.01 -3.91
CA TYR A 250 -18.63 -15.15 -3.07
C TYR A 250 -19.19 -13.77 -2.65
N ALA A 251 -18.34 -12.89 -2.19
CA ALA A 251 -18.75 -11.53 -1.78
C ALA A 251 -19.30 -10.69 -2.93
N GLN A 252 -18.81 -10.89 -4.17
CA GLN A 252 -19.34 -10.20 -5.35
C GLN A 252 -20.67 -10.79 -5.84
N TRP A 253 -20.82 -12.10 -5.82
CA TRP A 253 -22.04 -12.76 -6.33
C TRP A 253 -23.18 -12.75 -5.32
N PHE A 254 -22.87 -12.87 -4.02
CA PHE A 254 -23.85 -12.97 -2.93
C PHE A 254 -23.74 -11.80 -1.97
N ARG A 255 -23.77 -10.55 -2.50
CA ARG A 255 -23.49 -9.32 -1.75
C ARG A 255 -24.23 -9.17 -0.42
N ALA A 256 -25.56 -9.45 -0.41
CA ALA A 256 -26.38 -9.36 0.80
C ALA A 256 -26.00 -10.41 1.85
N ALA A 257 -25.82 -11.66 1.42
CA ALA A 257 -25.42 -12.75 2.32
C ALA A 257 -24.00 -12.54 2.88
N ALA A 258 -23.07 -12.08 2.04
CA ALA A 258 -21.72 -11.74 2.48
C ALA A 258 -21.75 -10.61 3.52
N LYS A 259 -22.50 -9.53 3.27
CA LYS A 259 -22.68 -8.43 4.22
C LYS A 259 -23.20 -8.93 5.57
N GLN A 260 -24.28 -9.72 5.56
CA GLN A 260 -24.87 -10.28 6.78
C GLN A 260 -23.86 -11.16 7.54
N ARG A 261 -23.09 -12.00 6.81
CA ARG A 261 -22.09 -12.88 7.42
C ARG A 261 -20.99 -12.09 8.13
N PHE A 262 -20.42 -11.05 7.49
CA PHE A 262 -19.34 -10.25 8.09
C PHE A 262 -19.85 -9.47 9.31
N ILE A 263 -21.06 -8.92 9.28
CA ILE A 263 -21.67 -8.24 10.42
C ILE A 263 -21.95 -9.24 11.56
N ALA A 264 -22.46 -10.43 11.25
CA ALA A 264 -22.70 -11.45 12.24
C ALA A 264 -21.41 -11.93 12.95
N GLU A 265 -20.31 -12.06 12.20
CA GLU A 265 -19.01 -12.38 12.81
C GLU A 265 -18.51 -11.24 13.72
N ALA A 266 -18.65 -9.97 13.33
CA ALA A 266 -18.30 -8.84 14.18
C ALA A 266 -19.14 -8.82 15.46
N ARG A 267 -20.46 -9.09 15.38
CA ARG A 267 -21.35 -9.19 16.55
C ARG A 267 -20.90 -10.25 17.55
N LYS A 268 -20.49 -11.44 17.07
CA LYS A 268 -20.00 -12.52 17.94
C LYS A 268 -18.73 -12.16 18.70
N LEU A 269 -17.90 -11.30 18.11
CA LEU A 269 -16.62 -10.91 18.68
C LEU A 269 -16.74 -9.68 19.60
N CYS A 270 -17.77 -8.88 19.37
CA CYS A 270 -18.03 -7.65 20.11
C CYS A 270 -18.41 -7.97 21.56
N PRO A 271 -17.85 -7.27 22.55
CA PRO A 271 -18.31 -7.39 23.94
C PRO A 271 -19.71 -6.79 24.12
N ASP A 272 -20.49 -7.30 25.09
CA ASP A 272 -21.91 -6.94 25.33
C ASP A 272 -22.14 -5.45 25.56
N HIS A 273 -21.14 -4.73 26.08
CA HIS A 273 -21.23 -3.30 26.36
C HIS A 273 -20.99 -2.40 25.13
N VAL A 274 -20.72 -2.97 23.96
CA VAL A 274 -20.49 -2.25 22.70
C VAL A 274 -21.58 -2.59 21.69
N ASP A 275 -22.31 -1.59 21.22
CA ASP A 275 -23.35 -1.78 20.20
C ASP A 275 -22.73 -2.11 18.83
N ALA A 276 -22.72 -3.41 18.52
CA ALA A 276 -22.16 -3.91 17.26
C ALA A 276 -22.94 -3.40 16.03
N ASP A 277 -24.20 -3.08 16.14
CA ASP A 277 -25.02 -2.62 15.02
C ASP A 277 -24.67 -1.19 14.64
N THR A 278 -24.43 -0.34 15.60
CA THR A 278 -23.96 1.02 15.38
C THR A 278 -22.52 1.07 14.92
N HIS A 279 -21.63 0.25 15.52
CA HIS A 279 -20.18 0.42 15.36
C HIS A 279 -19.54 -0.49 14.33
N PHE A 280 -20.21 -1.59 13.92
CA PHE A 280 -19.64 -2.61 13.03
C PHE A 280 -20.56 -3.02 11.88
N SER A 281 -21.52 -2.16 11.50
CA SER A 281 -22.46 -2.40 10.39
C SER A 281 -22.29 -1.36 9.27
N PRO A 282 -21.30 -1.54 8.35
CA PRO A 282 -21.08 -0.61 7.25
C PRO A 282 -22.28 -0.51 6.32
N SER A 283 -22.54 0.68 5.77
CA SER A 283 -23.61 0.91 4.80
C SER A 283 -23.32 0.34 3.42
N TYR A 284 -22.04 0.25 3.03
CA TYR A 284 -21.56 -0.23 1.73
C TYR A 284 -21.42 -1.77 1.67
N GLY A 285 -21.19 -2.31 0.48
CA GLY A 285 -21.00 -3.75 0.26
C GLY A 285 -19.59 -4.22 0.63
N VAL A 286 -19.47 -5.51 0.94
CA VAL A 286 -18.17 -6.14 1.20
C VAL A 286 -17.27 -6.00 -0.05
N TRP A 287 -16.04 -5.55 0.10
CA TRP A 287 -15.05 -5.24 -0.94
C TRP A 287 -15.36 -4.01 -1.81
N ASP A 288 -16.38 -3.21 -1.51
CA ASP A 288 -16.52 -1.88 -2.11
C ASP A 288 -15.43 -0.94 -1.58
N GLN A 289 -14.99 -1.19 -0.34
CA GLN A 289 -13.78 -0.64 0.27
C GLN A 289 -12.91 -1.79 0.79
N ARG A 290 -11.68 -1.48 1.22
CA ARG A 290 -10.76 -2.48 1.73
C ARG A 290 -11.27 -3.09 3.03
N LEU A 291 -11.17 -4.42 3.18
CA LEU A 291 -11.41 -5.10 4.45
C LEU A 291 -10.26 -4.83 5.42
N CYS A 292 -10.57 -4.58 6.68
CA CYS A 292 -9.58 -4.45 7.73
C CYS A 292 -9.26 -5.84 8.30
N LEU A 293 -8.03 -6.31 8.11
CA LEU A 293 -7.57 -7.55 8.71
C LEU A 293 -7.26 -7.33 10.19
N ASP A 294 -7.91 -8.09 11.07
CA ASP A 294 -7.69 -8.08 12.51
C ASP A 294 -7.15 -9.44 12.98
N PRO A 295 -5.82 -9.59 13.17
CA PRO A 295 -5.24 -10.84 13.62
C PRO A 295 -5.73 -11.23 15.01
N ASP A 296 -6.23 -12.47 15.12
CA ASP A 296 -6.80 -13.04 16.36
C ASP A 296 -7.90 -12.18 17.01
N GLY A 297 -8.51 -11.25 16.28
CA GLY A 297 -9.50 -10.33 16.83
C GLY A 297 -8.92 -9.35 17.85
N SER A 298 -7.72 -8.85 17.57
CA SER A 298 -6.97 -7.99 18.49
C SER A 298 -7.70 -6.70 18.87
N LEU A 299 -8.45 -6.09 17.93
CA LEU A 299 -9.31 -4.94 18.20
C LEU A 299 -10.42 -5.31 19.19
N PHE A 300 -11.13 -6.40 18.92
CA PHE A 300 -12.21 -6.85 19.81
C PHE A 300 -11.68 -7.28 21.19
N ALA A 301 -10.48 -7.86 21.25
CA ALA A 301 -9.81 -8.14 22.50
C ALA A 301 -9.49 -6.86 23.29
N ALA A 302 -9.02 -5.81 22.64
CA ALA A 302 -8.80 -4.51 23.25
C ALA A 302 -10.11 -3.90 23.79
N LEU A 303 -11.22 -3.99 23.05
CA LEU A 303 -12.54 -3.54 23.50
C LEU A 303 -13.00 -4.29 24.75
N ARG A 304 -12.76 -5.61 24.85
CA ARG A 304 -13.11 -6.40 26.06
C ARG A 304 -12.36 -5.97 27.31
N THR A 305 -11.22 -5.32 27.20
CA THR A 305 -10.48 -4.81 28.37
C THR A 305 -11.17 -3.64 29.07
N GLY A 306 -12.15 -3.00 28.40
CA GLY A 306 -12.78 -1.76 28.85
C GLY A 306 -11.88 -0.52 28.69
N ARG A 307 -10.60 -0.69 28.28
CA ARG A 307 -9.69 0.43 28.02
C ARG A 307 -9.78 0.96 26.60
N ALA A 308 -10.33 0.19 25.67
CA ALA A 308 -10.65 0.66 24.32
C ALA A 308 -12.16 0.82 24.15
N SER A 309 -12.58 1.82 23.39
CA SER A 309 -13.98 2.06 23.02
C SER A 309 -14.08 2.55 21.57
N VAL A 310 -15.30 2.48 21.01
CA VAL A 310 -15.60 2.98 19.67
C VAL A 310 -16.71 4.00 19.77
N VAL A 311 -16.53 5.12 19.08
CA VAL A 311 -17.56 6.15 18.89
C VAL A 311 -17.78 6.32 17.40
N THR A 312 -19.03 6.18 16.94
CA THR A 312 -19.39 6.37 15.52
C THR A 312 -20.08 7.70 15.37
N ASP A 313 -19.28 8.71 15.05
CA ASP A 313 -19.73 10.09 14.80
C ASP A 313 -18.62 10.85 14.05
N HIS A 314 -18.95 12.02 13.50
CA HIS A 314 -17.96 12.89 12.88
C HIS A 314 -17.33 13.84 13.91
N VAL A 315 -16.14 14.32 13.58
CA VAL A 315 -15.48 15.39 14.34
C VAL A 315 -16.15 16.70 14.00
N ALA A 316 -16.88 17.32 14.95
CA ALA A 316 -17.44 18.65 14.77
C ALA A 316 -16.36 19.74 14.92
N ARG A 317 -15.58 19.67 15.98
CA ARG A 317 -14.44 20.58 16.26
C ARG A 317 -13.55 20.02 17.34
N PHE A 318 -12.33 20.52 17.40
CA PHE A 318 -11.47 20.34 18.56
C PHE A 318 -11.82 21.37 19.65
N VAL A 319 -11.60 20.98 20.88
CA VAL A 319 -11.67 21.82 22.08
C VAL A 319 -10.37 21.70 22.86
N GLU A 320 -10.17 22.52 23.87
CA GLU A 320 -8.92 22.53 24.66
C GLU A 320 -8.58 21.15 25.26
N SER A 321 -9.60 20.42 25.74
CA SER A 321 -9.43 19.13 26.42
C SER A 321 -9.59 17.89 25.51
N GLY A 322 -9.91 18.05 24.19
CA GLY A 322 -10.15 16.92 23.32
C GLY A 322 -10.92 17.22 22.05
N VAL A 323 -11.85 16.34 21.68
CA VAL A 323 -12.63 16.41 20.43
C VAL A 323 -14.12 16.43 20.73
N CYS A 324 -14.84 17.43 20.22
CA CYS A 324 -16.30 17.48 20.23
C CYS A 324 -16.85 16.75 19.01
N THR A 325 -17.73 15.79 19.20
CA THR A 325 -18.41 15.04 18.16
C THR A 325 -19.61 15.81 17.59
N GLY A 326 -20.18 15.33 16.47
CA GLY A 326 -21.37 15.90 15.87
C GLY A 326 -22.61 15.88 16.77
N GLY A 327 -22.72 14.86 17.63
CA GLY A 327 -23.75 14.75 18.66
C GLY A 327 -23.54 15.67 19.87
N GLY A 328 -22.46 16.45 19.90
CA GLY A 328 -22.15 17.41 20.96
C GLY A 328 -21.39 16.82 22.16
N GLU A 329 -21.08 15.53 22.15
CA GLU A 329 -20.26 14.90 23.18
C GLU A 329 -18.80 15.38 23.06
N VAL A 330 -18.17 15.67 24.21
CA VAL A 330 -16.75 15.99 24.30
C VAL A 330 -15.96 14.75 24.73
N LEU A 331 -15.16 14.22 23.84
CA LEU A 331 -14.23 13.14 24.12
C LEU A 331 -12.92 13.74 24.62
N GLU A 332 -12.60 13.51 25.88
CA GLU A 332 -11.36 14.01 26.47
C GLU A 332 -10.15 13.20 26.02
N ALA A 333 -9.04 13.86 25.72
CA ALA A 333 -7.81 13.23 25.28
C ALA A 333 -6.57 14.03 25.66
N ASP A 334 -5.47 13.32 25.92
CA ASP A 334 -4.14 13.89 26.04
C ASP A 334 -3.41 13.85 24.68
N ILE A 335 -3.80 12.86 23.83
CA ILE A 335 -3.25 12.67 22.49
C ILE A 335 -4.39 12.40 21.51
N VAL A 336 -4.40 13.10 20.38
CA VAL A 336 -5.29 12.82 19.24
C VAL A 336 -4.46 12.40 18.05
N VAL A 337 -4.81 11.27 17.46
CA VAL A 337 -4.12 10.71 16.29
C VAL A 337 -5.06 10.75 15.08
N SER A 338 -4.65 11.45 14.04
CA SER A 338 -5.32 11.39 12.74
C SER A 338 -4.88 10.12 11.99
N ALA A 339 -5.81 9.17 11.85
CA ALA A 339 -5.69 7.97 11.00
C ALA A 339 -6.67 8.06 9.81
N THR A 340 -6.82 9.27 9.26
CA THR A 340 -7.84 9.64 8.27
C THR A 340 -7.47 9.30 6.83
N GLY A 341 -6.39 8.55 6.63
CA GLY A 341 -5.94 8.09 5.33
C GLY A 341 -4.63 8.71 4.88
N LEU A 342 -4.23 8.35 3.67
CA LEU A 342 -2.96 8.74 3.07
C LEU A 342 -3.20 9.52 1.77
N THR A 343 -2.35 10.50 1.50
CA THR A 343 -2.36 11.20 0.22
C THR A 343 -1.72 10.33 -0.84
N LEU A 344 -2.39 10.17 -1.98
CA LEU A 344 -1.83 9.52 -3.15
C LEU A 344 -1.03 10.53 -3.98
N GLN A 345 -0.02 10.04 -4.72
CA GLN A 345 0.75 10.88 -5.63
C GLN A 345 -0.13 11.37 -6.78
N HIS A 346 -0.16 12.67 -7.02
CA HIS A 346 -0.94 13.25 -8.12
C HIS A 346 -0.39 12.81 -9.49
N ASN A 347 0.93 12.83 -9.66
CA ASN A 347 1.60 12.47 -10.91
C ASN A 347 2.19 11.05 -10.87
N PHE A 348 1.38 10.07 -10.41
CA PHE A 348 1.81 8.67 -10.43
C PHE A 348 2.02 8.18 -11.88
N PRO A 349 3.07 7.41 -12.18
CA PRO A 349 4.07 6.83 -11.28
C PRO A 349 5.35 7.69 -11.09
N MET A 350 5.34 8.93 -11.57
CA MET A 350 6.53 9.80 -11.61
C MET A 350 6.94 10.33 -10.23
N SER A 351 6.04 10.28 -9.23
CA SER A 351 6.25 10.87 -7.92
C SER A 351 6.53 12.39 -8.03
N THR A 352 7.62 12.84 -7.46
CA THR A 352 8.09 14.25 -7.55
C THR A 352 9.03 14.51 -8.73
N MET A 353 9.36 13.47 -9.50
CA MET A 353 10.30 13.53 -10.61
C MET A 353 9.69 14.24 -11.82
N LYS A 354 10.42 15.17 -12.41
CA LYS A 354 10.05 15.81 -13.69
C LYS A 354 10.44 14.87 -14.84
N VAL A 355 9.46 14.52 -15.68
CA VAL A 355 9.69 13.65 -16.85
C VAL A 355 9.46 14.45 -18.12
N SER A 356 10.31 14.22 -19.14
CA SER A 356 10.13 14.77 -20.49
C SER A 356 10.50 13.75 -21.55
N VAL A 357 9.88 13.88 -22.72
CA VAL A 357 10.19 13.11 -23.94
C VAL A 357 10.52 14.10 -25.05
N ASP A 358 11.72 14.02 -25.63
CA ASP A 358 12.22 14.92 -26.65
C ASP A 358 12.07 16.42 -26.29
N GLY A 359 12.30 16.74 -25.01
CA GLY A 359 12.21 18.09 -24.48
C GLY A 359 10.79 18.54 -24.10
N VAL A 360 9.76 17.77 -24.42
CA VAL A 360 8.37 18.08 -24.04
C VAL A 360 8.07 17.49 -22.67
N PRO A 361 7.63 18.30 -21.69
CA PRO A 361 7.20 17.80 -20.37
C PRO A 361 6.05 16.79 -20.50
N TYR A 362 6.11 15.73 -19.71
CA TYR A 362 5.12 14.66 -19.72
C TYR A 362 4.25 14.73 -18.47
N ASP A 363 2.93 14.70 -18.66
CA ASP A 363 1.91 14.71 -17.62
C ASP A 363 1.12 13.40 -17.62
N ALA A 364 1.43 12.50 -16.71
CA ALA A 364 0.88 11.14 -16.67
C ALA A 364 -0.65 11.05 -16.59
N PRO A 365 -1.37 11.91 -15.84
CA PRO A 365 -2.84 11.86 -15.76
C PRO A 365 -3.58 11.99 -17.10
N ASN A 366 -2.96 12.63 -18.10
CA ASN A 366 -3.57 12.87 -19.41
C ASN A 366 -3.22 11.78 -20.45
N HIS A 367 -2.68 10.65 -20.01
CA HIS A 367 -2.22 9.59 -20.91
C HIS A 367 -2.83 8.22 -20.55
N PHE A 368 -2.88 7.33 -21.54
CA PHE A 368 -3.36 5.97 -21.35
C PHE A 368 -2.34 5.08 -20.68
N VAL A 369 -2.84 4.13 -19.90
CA VAL A 369 -2.04 3.08 -19.28
C VAL A 369 -2.13 1.80 -20.11
N PHE A 370 -0.99 1.26 -20.51
CA PHE A 370 -0.89 -0.03 -21.18
C PHE A 370 -0.56 -1.14 -20.17
N ARG A 371 -1.45 -2.15 -20.09
CA ARG A 371 -1.34 -3.32 -19.19
C ARG A 371 -1.09 -2.99 -17.71
N GLY A 372 -1.37 -1.75 -17.30
CA GLY A 372 -1.14 -1.28 -15.93
C GLY A 372 0.33 -1.19 -15.52
N CYS A 373 1.25 -1.04 -16.48
CA CYS A 373 2.69 -0.98 -16.22
C CYS A 373 3.50 -0.09 -17.18
N MET A 374 2.87 0.49 -18.19
CA MET A 374 3.47 1.46 -19.11
C MET A 374 2.49 2.58 -19.40
N LEU A 375 3.00 3.71 -19.88
CA LEU A 375 2.23 4.89 -20.26
C LEU A 375 2.35 5.15 -21.76
N SER A 376 1.25 5.57 -22.40
CA SER A 376 1.26 5.92 -23.82
C SER A 376 2.17 7.12 -24.07
N GLY A 377 2.94 7.09 -25.17
CA GLY A 377 3.83 8.18 -25.54
C GLY A 377 5.13 8.26 -24.74
N VAL A 378 5.40 7.33 -23.81
CA VAL A 378 6.66 7.31 -23.04
C VAL A 378 7.47 6.07 -23.39
N PRO A 379 8.56 6.22 -24.17
CA PRO A 379 9.35 5.08 -24.57
C PRO A 379 10.17 4.49 -23.43
N ASN A 380 10.33 3.16 -23.42
CA ASN A 380 11.22 2.42 -22.53
C ASN A 380 11.01 2.71 -21.03
N LEU A 381 9.82 3.21 -20.64
CA LEU A 381 9.45 3.43 -19.25
C LEU A 381 8.44 2.37 -18.80
N PHE A 382 8.77 1.73 -17.69
CA PHE A 382 7.88 0.78 -16.99
C PHE A 382 7.64 1.25 -15.57
N TYR A 383 6.52 0.84 -14.97
CA TYR A 383 6.29 1.04 -13.56
C TYR A 383 5.63 -0.17 -12.92
N ILE A 384 5.80 -0.33 -11.63
CA ILE A 384 5.17 -1.40 -10.85
C ILE A 384 4.13 -0.82 -9.93
N LEU A 385 2.88 -1.28 -10.12
CA LEU A 385 1.78 -1.09 -9.21
C LEU A 385 1.22 -2.46 -8.83
N GLY A 386 1.10 -2.74 -7.53
CA GLY A 386 0.50 -3.98 -7.04
C GLY A 386 -1.03 -3.99 -7.18
N TYR A 387 -1.67 -5.05 -6.67
CA TYR A 387 -3.12 -5.08 -6.54
C TYR A 387 -3.57 -4.25 -5.34
N THR A 388 -4.75 -3.62 -5.45
CA THR A 388 -5.37 -2.91 -4.32
C THR A 388 -6.22 -3.83 -3.45
N ASN A 389 -6.84 -4.83 -4.03
CA ASN A 389 -7.75 -5.76 -3.35
C ASN A 389 -7.13 -7.17 -3.19
N ALA A 390 -5.84 -7.32 -3.41
CA ALA A 390 -5.07 -8.54 -3.20
C ALA A 390 -3.65 -8.18 -2.77
N SER A 391 -2.82 -9.16 -2.46
CA SER A 391 -1.45 -8.91 -2.04
C SER A 391 -0.63 -8.24 -3.14
N TRP A 392 0.13 -7.23 -2.76
CA TRP A 392 0.90 -6.36 -3.65
C TRP A 392 1.90 -7.11 -4.51
N THR A 393 2.63 -8.06 -3.90
CA THR A 393 3.73 -8.78 -4.53
C THR A 393 3.29 -9.71 -5.65
N LEU A 394 2.07 -10.23 -5.62
CA LEU A 394 1.55 -11.10 -6.68
C LEU A 394 1.63 -10.42 -8.05
N ARG A 395 1.29 -9.13 -8.10
CA ARG A 395 1.40 -8.37 -9.33
C ARG A 395 2.81 -7.82 -9.55
N ALA A 396 3.49 -7.41 -8.49
CA ALA A 396 4.84 -6.86 -8.59
C ALA A 396 5.82 -7.86 -9.22
N ASP A 397 5.82 -9.12 -8.78
CA ASP A 397 6.65 -10.19 -9.35
C ASP A 397 6.29 -10.46 -10.83
N MET A 398 5.00 -10.51 -11.15
CA MET A 398 4.53 -10.73 -12.51
C MET A 398 4.95 -9.59 -13.44
N MET A 399 4.84 -8.33 -13.00
CA MET A 399 5.25 -7.17 -13.79
C MET A 399 6.77 -7.11 -13.96
N ALA A 400 7.53 -7.37 -12.90
CA ALA A 400 8.98 -7.43 -12.96
C ALA A 400 9.47 -8.50 -13.95
N ARG A 401 8.82 -9.66 -13.95
CA ARG A 401 9.11 -10.71 -14.94
C ARG A 401 8.76 -10.28 -16.37
N TYR A 402 7.58 -9.66 -16.56
CA TYR A 402 7.15 -9.14 -17.85
C TYR A 402 8.15 -8.11 -18.43
N PHE A 403 8.71 -7.23 -17.59
CA PHE A 403 9.76 -6.29 -18.04
C PHE A 403 10.99 -7.01 -18.56
N CYS A 404 11.44 -8.04 -17.87
CA CYS A 404 12.57 -8.83 -18.30
C CYS A 404 12.31 -9.50 -19.65
N ASP A 405 11.11 -10.03 -19.83
CA ASP A 405 10.71 -10.66 -21.09
C ASP A 405 10.68 -9.64 -22.24
N MET A 406 10.19 -8.40 -22.00
CA MET A 406 10.23 -7.31 -22.97
C MET A 406 11.65 -6.84 -23.29
N ILE A 407 12.49 -6.62 -22.29
CA ILE A 407 13.90 -6.23 -22.48
C ILE A 407 14.63 -7.27 -23.32
N ASN A 408 14.44 -8.55 -23.00
CA ASN A 408 15.05 -9.66 -23.73
C ASN A 408 14.51 -9.78 -25.16
N TYR A 409 13.21 -9.54 -25.35
CA TYR A 409 12.59 -9.54 -26.68
C TYR A 409 13.20 -8.44 -27.56
N LEU A 410 13.26 -7.22 -27.06
CA LEU A 410 13.86 -6.09 -27.78
C LEU A 410 15.35 -6.35 -28.13
N GLY A 411 16.09 -6.93 -27.18
CA GLY A 411 17.49 -7.29 -27.40
C GLY A 411 17.65 -8.33 -28.51
N ARG A 412 16.84 -9.39 -28.52
CA ARG A 412 16.89 -10.45 -29.54
C ARG A 412 16.53 -9.97 -30.95
N HIS A 413 15.66 -8.95 -31.06
CA HIS A 413 15.19 -8.42 -32.33
C HIS A 413 15.92 -7.14 -32.77
N GLY A 414 16.98 -6.74 -32.07
CA GLY A 414 17.73 -5.53 -32.39
C GLY A 414 16.93 -4.23 -32.25
N MET A 415 15.82 -4.26 -31.51
CA MET A 415 14.93 -3.11 -31.30
C MET A 415 15.46 -2.23 -30.19
N GLY A 416 15.63 -0.92 -30.44
CA GLY A 416 16.14 0.03 -29.44
C GLY A 416 15.07 0.58 -28.50
N MET A 417 13.81 0.62 -28.94
CA MET A 417 12.75 1.36 -28.27
C MET A 417 11.43 0.58 -28.29
N LEU A 418 10.70 0.65 -27.18
CA LEU A 418 9.32 0.21 -27.03
C LEU A 418 8.50 1.38 -26.48
N CYS A 419 7.48 1.80 -27.20
CA CYS A 419 6.59 2.87 -26.79
C CYS A 419 5.13 2.42 -27.00
N PRO A 420 4.28 2.40 -25.97
CA PRO A 420 2.85 2.20 -26.17
C PRO A 420 2.26 3.36 -26.97
N CYS A 421 1.57 3.05 -28.07
CA CYS A 421 0.84 4.02 -28.89
C CYS A 421 -0.65 3.97 -28.51
N ALA A 422 -1.26 5.13 -28.41
CA ALA A 422 -2.69 5.27 -28.18
C ALA A 422 -3.47 5.69 -29.43
N ASP A 423 -2.83 5.64 -30.62
CA ASP A 423 -3.48 5.99 -31.88
C ASP A 423 -4.68 5.06 -32.13
N GLY A 424 -5.85 5.66 -32.42
CA GLY A 424 -7.09 4.91 -32.61
C GLY A 424 -7.78 4.43 -31.33
N VAL A 425 -7.29 4.77 -30.15
CA VAL A 425 -8.00 4.54 -28.88
C VAL A 425 -8.93 5.73 -28.60
N GLU A 426 -10.24 5.51 -28.70
CA GLU A 426 -11.22 6.53 -28.36
C GLU A 426 -11.31 6.68 -26.82
N GLU A 427 -11.43 7.93 -26.37
CA GLU A 427 -11.56 8.25 -24.94
C GLU A 427 -12.81 7.60 -24.31
N SER A 428 -13.87 7.38 -25.13
CA SER A 428 -15.07 6.64 -24.76
C SER A 428 -14.82 5.16 -24.40
N GLN A 429 -13.73 4.59 -24.87
CA GLN A 429 -13.28 3.23 -24.56
C GLN A 429 -12.36 3.18 -23.34
N ALA A 430 -11.97 4.34 -22.83
CA ALA A 430 -11.13 4.44 -21.64
C ALA A 430 -11.91 4.03 -20.39
N VAL A 431 -11.47 2.97 -19.76
CA VAL A 431 -11.94 2.64 -18.41
C VAL A 431 -11.10 3.48 -17.45
N PRO A 432 -11.71 4.26 -16.53
CA PRO A 432 -10.95 4.97 -15.51
C PRO A 432 -9.97 4.01 -14.84
N PHE A 433 -8.76 4.48 -14.56
CA PHE A 433 -7.75 3.71 -13.83
C PHE A 433 -8.20 3.53 -12.37
N ASN A 434 -9.38 2.96 -12.23
CA ASN A 434 -9.76 2.25 -11.03
C ASN A 434 -8.93 1.00 -11.05
N LEU A 435 -8.18 0.78 -10.02
CA LEU A 435 -7.36 -0.39 -9.75
C LEU A 435 -8.09 -1.75 -9.97
N ARG A 436 -9.22 -1.76 -10.68
CA ARG A 436 -9.93 -2.93 -11.19
C ARG A 436 -9.25 -3.42 -12.46
N LEU A 437 -9.05 -4.71 -12.56
CA LEU A 437 -8.55 -5.40 -13.75
C LEU A 437 -9.37 -4.99 -14.98
N SER A 438 -8.85 -4.09 -15.80
CA SER A 438 -9.44 -3.78 -17.09
C SER A 438 -9.24 -4.98 -18.02
N ARG A 439 -10.32 -5.47 -18.63
CA ARG A 439 -10.25 -6.54 -19.65
C ARG A 439 -9.66 -6.05 -20.97
N HIS A 440 -9.52 -4.74 -21.16
CA HIS A 440 -8.99 -4.10 -22.36
C HIS A 440 -7.56 -3.61 -22.08
N GLY A 441 -6.70 -3.67 -23.07
CA GLY A 441 -5.27 -3.41 -22.93
C GLY A 441 -4.88 -1.97 -22.56
N PHE A 442 -5.81 -1.01 -22.64
CA PHE A 442 -5.58 0.41 -22.35
C PHE A 442 -6.56 0.94 -21.31
N THR A 443 -6.06 1.78 -20.42
CA THR A 443 -6.83 2.54 -19.43
C THR A 443 -6.27 3.94 -19.32
N LEU A 444 -7.12 4.96 -19.15
CA LEU A 444 -6.67 6.33 -18.91
C LEU A 444 -5.96 6.41 -17.55
N ALA A 445 -4.79 7.05 -17.50
CA ALA A 445 -4.02 7.22 -16.27
C ALA A 445 -4.60 8.27 -15.31
N ALA A 446 -5.83 8.73 -15.55
CA ALA A 446 -6.50 9.68 -14.69
C ALA A 446 -6.73 9.07 -13.30
N TRP A 447 -5.97 9.55 -12.33
CA TRP A 447 -6.36 9.50 -10.93
C TRP A 447 -7.50 10.51 -10.74
N ALA A 448 -8.74 10.09 -10.90
CA ALA A 448 -9.80 10.86 -10.32
C ALA A 448 -9.52 10.90 -8.81
N SER A 449 -9.21 12.07 -8.28
CA SER A 449 -9.42 12.34 -6.87
C SER A 449 -10.81 11.81 -6.56
N PRO A 450 -11.04 11.08 -5.44
CA PRO A 450 -12.40 10.72 -5.05
C PRO A 450 -13.22 12.01 -5.17
N PRO A 451 -14.42 11.96 -5.78
CA PRO A 451 -15.21 13.18 -5.95
C PRO A 451 -15.24 13.85 -4.58
N LEU A 452 -14.81 15.10 -4.54
CA LEU A 452 -15.10 15.96 -3.41
C LEU A 452 -16.59 15.81 -3.23
N GLU A 453 -17.03 15.19 -2.13
CA GLU A 453 -18.44 15.10 -1.78
C GLU A 453 -18.99 16.52 -1.96
N ARG A 454 -19.85 16.71 -2.97
CA ARG A 454 -20.64 17.91 -3.04
C ARG A 454 -21.36 17.95 -1.70
N ASN A 455 -21.06 18.96 -0.90
CA ASN A 455 -21.93 19.38 0.17
C ASN A 455 -23.27 19.65 -0.49
N ASP A 456 -24.13 18.66 -0.49
CA ASP A 456 -25.53 18.82 -0.82
C ASP A 456 -26.16 19.51 0.41
N PRO A 457 -26.54 20.77 0.34
CA PRO A 457 -27.28 21.38 1.42
C PRO A 457 -28.66 20.74 1.39
N SER A 458 -28.88 19.77 2.27
CA SER A 458 -30.23 19.25 2.53
C SER A 458 -31.14 20.43 2.83
N PRO A 459 -32.26 20.59 2.13
CA PRO A 459 -33.27 21.57 2.53
C PRO A 459 -33.96 21.17 3.83
N PRO A 460 -34.62 22.10 4.51
CA PRO A 460 -34.97 22.08 5.93
C PRO A 460 -35.93 20.96 6.34
#